data_3c0f504c2bb309510a456b20e3ab8714
#
_entry.id   3c0f504c2bb309510a456b20e3ab8714
#
_cell.length_a   1.000
_cell.length_b   1.000
_cell.length_c   1.000
_cell.angle_alpha   90.00
_cell.angle_beta   90.00
_cell.angle_gamma   90.00
#
_symmetry.space_group_name_H-M   'P 1'
#
loop_
_entity.id
_entity.type
_entity.pdbx_description
1 polymer ?
#
loop_
_entity_poly.entity_id
_entity_poly.type
_entity_poly.pdbx_seq_one_letter_code
_entity_poly.pdbx_strand_id
1 'polypeptide(L)'
;MIELNKIYNEDCLEGMKRIPDGSVDCVICDLPYGTTACAWDSIIPFEPMWAEYKRIRKPNAPIVLFGSQPFTSLLIASNIAEFREELIWVKNNSPSGFFKGTKHLKRHENILVFGKDSKITFNPQKTEAPANMICNRKTFIHKERNNIIGASGFTRVKNVDDGTRFPTSVMHYK
;
A
#
# COMPACT_ATOMS: atom_id res chain seq x y z
N MET A 1 -15.52 -11.77 22.65
CA MET A 1 -14.76 -12.20 21.47
C MET A 1 -15.56 -11.78 20.25
N ILE A 2 -14.92 -11.26 19.21
CA ILE A 2 -15.63 -10.86 17.98
C ILE A 2 -15.93 -12.10 17.12
N GLU A 3 -17.11 -12.16 16.49
CA GLU A 3 -17.44 -13.23 15.56
C GLU A 3 -16.79 -12.96 14.18
N LEU A 4 -16.26 -14.01 13.56
CA LEU A 4 -15.67 -13.90 12.23
C LEU A 4 -16.76 -13.81 11.14
N ASN A 5 -16.42 -13.22 9.99
CA ASN A 5 -17.29 -13.06 8.83
C ASN A 5 -18.60 -12.29 9.11
N LYS A 6 -18.53 -11.34 10.03
CA LYS A 6 -19.67 -10.50 10.41
C LYS A 6 -19.34 -9.01 10.21
N ILE A 7 -20.33 -8.25 9.78
CA ILE A 7 -20.24 -6.80 9.68
C ILE A 7 -20.74 -6.20 11.00
N TYR A 8 -19.96 -5.28 11.56
CA TYR A 8 -20.27 -4.55 12.77
C TYR A 8 -20.49 -3.08 12.44
N ASN A 9 -21.69 -2.57 12.75
CA ASN A 9 -22.01 -1.16 12.58
C ASN A 9 -21.83 -0.44 13.93
N GLU A 10 -20.61 -0.04 14.22
CA GLU A 10 -20.21 0.58 15.49
C GLU A 10 -18.96 1.45 15.30
N ASP A 11 -18.60 2.22 16.30
CA ASP A 11 -17.31 2.93 16.32
C ASP A 11 -16.16 1.92 16.23
N CYS A 12 -15.26 2.14 15.28
CA CYS A 12 -14.18 1.19 15.01
C CYS A 12 -13.16 1.10 16.16
N LEU A 13 -12.92 2.20 16.90
CA LEU A 13 -12.01 2.19 18.05
C LEU A 13 -12.57 1.34 19.20
N GLU A 14 -13.89 1.38 19.39
CA GLU A 14 -14.55 0.51 20.37
C GLU A 14 -14.62 -0.94 19.88
N GLY A 15 -14.93 -1.15 18.61
CA GLY A 15 -14.99 -2.49 18.01
C GLY A 15 -13.65 -3.22 18.07
N MET A 16 -12.55 -2.52 17.75
CA MET A 16 -11.20 -3.10 17.76
C MET A 16 -10.75 -3.58 19.13
N LYS A 17 -11.21 -3.00 20.24
CA LYS A 17 -10.90 -3.45 21.60
C LYS A 17 -11.27 -4.92 21.86
N ARG A 18 -12.22 -5.47 21.10
CA ARG A 18 -12.67 -6.88 21.22
C ARG A 18 -11.83 -7.84 20.38
N ILE A 19 -10.96 -7.33 19.53
CA ILE A 19 -10.07 -8.14 18.69
C ILE A 19 -8.82 -8.48 19.51
N PRO A 20 -8.44 -9.77 19.60
CA PRO A 20 -7.23 -10.17 20.32
C PRO A 20 -5.96 -9.57 19.72
N ASP A 21 -4.97 -9.32 20.57
CA ASP A 21 -3.64 -8.85 20.18
C ASP A 21 -2.99 -9.81 19.19
N GLY A 22 -2.33 -9.27 18.15
CA GLY A 22 -1.57 -10.05 17.20
C GLY A 22 -2.35 -11.11 16.44
N SER A 23 -3.68 -10.95 16.26
CA SER A 23 -4.54 -11.95 15.63
C SER A 23 -4.84 -11.66 14.14
N VAL A 24 -4.65 -10.42 13.68
CA VAL A 24 -5.04 -9.97 12.34
C VAL A 24 -3.89 -10.11 11.35
N ASP A 25 -4.14 -10.78 10.23
CA ASP A 25 -3.15 -11.00 9.16
C ASP A 25 -2.99 -9.82 8.19
N CYS A 26 -4.00 -8.97 8.09
CA CYS A 26 -3.99 -7.76 7.27
C CYS A 26 -5.10 -6.83 7.70
N VAL A 27 -4.84 -5.53 7.72
CA VAL A 27 -5.87 -4.48 7.83
C VAL A 27 -6.04 -3.85 6.46
N ILE A 28 -7.28 -3.81 5.94
CA ILE A 28 -7.63 -3.06 4.72
C ILE A 28 -8.79 -2.15 5.08
N CYS A 29 -8.60 -0.84 4.93
CA CYS A 29 -9.62 0.12 5.35
C CYS A 29 -9.69 1.33 4.44
N ASP A 30 -10.93 1.72 4.09
CA ASP A 30 -11.24 3.01 3.48
C ASP A 30 -11.73 3.93 4.60
N LEU A 31 -10.84 4.82 5.03
CA LEU A 31 -11.08 5.72 6.16
C LEU A 31 -11.97 6.91 5.75
N PRO A 32 -12.67 7.55 6.68
CA PRO A 32 -13.29 8.86 6.42
C PRO A 32 -12.18 9.92 6.25
N TYR A 33 -12.25 10.70 5.15
CA TYR A 33 -11.21 11.67 4.80
C TYR A 33 -11.48 13.09 5.32
N GLY A 34 -12.67 13.35 5.85
CA GLY A 34 -13.11 14.69 6.27
C GLY A 34 -13.25 15.67 5.10
N THR A 35 -13.59 15.17 3.91
CA THR A 35 -13.66 15.97 2.68
C THR A 35 -15.09 16.22 2.18
N THR A 36 -16.07 15.60 2.80
CA THR A 36 -17.49 15.74 2.45
C THR A 36 -18.27 16.42 3.57
N ALA A 37 -19.49 16.88 3.27
CA ALA A 37 -20.40 17.45 4.26
C ALA A 37 -21.19 16.37 5.04
N CYS A 38 -20.87 15.10 4.86
CA CYS A 38 -21.54 14.00 5.55
C CYS A 38 -21.10 13.92 7.02
N ALA A 39 -22.06 13.78 7.93
CA ALA A 39 -21.73 13.73 9.37
C ALA A 39 -20.80 12.58 9.78
N TRP A 40 -20.82 11.47 9.02
CA TRP A 40 -19.94 10.31 9.24
C TRP A 40 -18.51 10.51 8.69
N ASP A 41 -18.28 11.49 7.80
CA ASP A 41 -16.97 11.76 7.19
C ASP A 41 -16.11 12.65 8.10
N SER A 42 -15.86 12.19 9.31
CA SER A 42 -14.97 12.83 10.27
C SER A 42 -13.70 12.01 10.45
N ILE A 43 -12.55 12.68 10.39
CA ILE A 43 -11.24 12.02 10.50
C ILE A 43 -11.15 11.33 11.87
N ILE A 44 -10.86 10.03 11.84
CA ILE A 44 -10.59 9.24 13.04
C ILE A 44 -9.27 9.74 13.66
N PRO A 45 -9.21 9.98 14.98
CA PRO A 45 -7.97 10.39 15.63
C PRO A 45 -6.84 9.40 15.36
N PHE A 46 -5.74 9.87 14.78
CA PHE A 46 -4.68 8.99 14.28
C PHE A 46 -3.98 8.22 15.40
N GLU A 47 -3.73 8.86 16.54
CA GLU A 47 -2.99 8.22 17.63
C GLU A 47 -3.70 6.95 18.16
N PRO A 48 -4.96 6.99 18.61
CA PRO A 48 -5.66 5.78 19.04
C PRO A 48 -5.89 4.77 17.89
N MET A 49 -6.13 5.25 16.66
CA MET A 49 -6.27 4.36 15.49
C MET A 49 -4.99 3.54 15.27
N TRP A 50 -3.82 4.20 15.26
CA TRP A 50 -2.55 3.50 15.09
C TRP A 50 -2.22 2.58 16.25
N ALA A 51 -2.58 2.97 17.47
CA ALA A 51 -2.39 2.12 18.66
C ALA A 51 -3.15 0.79 18.51
N GLU A 52 -4.44 0.85 18.10
CA GLU A 52 -5.24 -0.34 17.89
C GLU A 52 -4.77 -1.17 16.69
N TYR A 53 -4.49 -0.56 15.55
CA TYR A 53 -3.96 -1.29 14.39
C TYR A 53 -2.66 -2.02 14.71
N LYS A 54 -1.75 -1.38 15.45
CA LYS A 54 -0.48 -2.00 15.86
C LYS A 54 -0.67 -3.12 16.88
N ARG A 55 -1.66 -3.01 17.76
CA ARG A 55 -1.99 -4.02 18.76
C ARG A 55 -2.57 -5.28 18.12
N ILE A 56 -3.58 -5.12 17.24
CA ILE A 56 -4.33 -6.26 16.69
C ILE A 56 -3.60 -7.01 15.59
N ARG A 57 -2.73 -6.35 14.83
CA ARG A 57 -2.03 -6.98 13.70
C ARG A 57 -0.91 -7.92 14.15
N LYS A 58 -0.69 -8.99 13.39
CA LYS A 58 0.50 -9.83 13.49
C LYS A 58 1.77 -9.03 13.13
N PRO A 59 2.97 -9.45 13.58
CA PRO A 59 4.22 -8.70 13.34
C PRO A 59 4.49 -8.37 11.87
N ASN A 60 4.19 -9.29 10.96
CA ASN A 60 4.43 -9.13 9.52
C ASN A 60 3.19 -8.72 8.72
N ALA A 61 2.09 -8.41 9.40
CA ALA A 61 0.84 -8.04 8.76
C ALA A 61 0.92 -6.61 8.20
N PRO A 62 0.59 -6.39 6.93
CA PRO A 62 0.46 -5.06 6.37
C PRO A 62 -0.81 -4.36 6.87
N ILE A 63 -0.76 -3.03 6.90
CA ILE A 63 -1.93 -2.17 7.02
C ILE A 63 -2.05 -1.41 5.71
N VAL A 64 -3.19 -1.57 5.03
CA VAL A 64 -3.47 -1.00 3.72
C VAL A 64 -4.62 -0.02 3.86
N LEU A 65 -4.36 1.25 3.62
CA LEU A 65 -5.33 2.32 3.83
C LEU A 65 -5.54 3.11 2.54
N PHE A 66 -6.81 3.35 2.20
CA PHE A 66 -7.15 4.24 1.09
C PHE A 66 -7.03 5.69 1.53
N GLY A 67 -6.75 6.57 0.56
CA GLY A 67 -6.60 7.99 0.83
C GLY A 67 -6.75 8.85 -0.41
N SER A 68 -7.05 10.11 -0.14
CA SER A 68 -7.13 11.17 -1.13
C SER A 68 -6.52 12.44 -0.55
N GLN A 69 -5.77 13.21 -1.34
CA GLN A 69 -5.19 14.47 -0.88
C GLN A 69 -6.27 15.48 -0.44
N PRO A 70 -6.07 16.23 0.65
CA PRO A 70 -4.85 16.34 1.48
C PRO A 70 -4.71 15.27 2.58
N PHE A 71 -5.75 14.49 2.85
CA PHE A 71 -5.78 13.44 3.89
C PHE A 71 -4.62 12.45 3.76
N THR A 72 -4.27 12.01 2.54
CA THR A 72 -3.13 11.12 2.28
C THR A 72 -1.84 11.62 2.91
N SER A 73 -1.51 12.91 2.76
CA SER A 73 -0.30 13.49 3.33
C SER A 73 -0.32 13.51 4.86
N LEU A 74 -1.46 13.80 5.47
CA LEU A 74 -1.63 13.78 6.92
C LEU A 74 -1.48 12.36 7.48
N LEU A 75 -2.07 11.38 6.79
CA LEU A 75 -2.02 9.98 7.18
C LEU A 75 -0.58 9.42 7.12
N ILE A 76 0.18 9.72 6.05
CA ILE A 76 1.59 9.34 5.94
C ILE A 76 2.40 10.00 7.05
N ALA A 77 2.24 11.30 7.26
CA ALA A 77 2.99 12.04 8.28
C ALA A 77 2.72 11.51 9.70
N SER A 78 1.49 11.04 9.98
CA SER A 78 1.11 10.50 11.29
C SER A 78 1.82 9.19 11.66
N ASN A 79 2.37 8.45 10.69
CA ASN A 79 3.11 7.20 10.94
C ASN A 79 4.21 6.95 9.90
N ILE A 80 5.02 7.96 9.62
CA ILE A 80 6.09 7.90 8.62
C ILE A 80 7.09 6.76 8.86
N ALA A 81 7.32 6.38 10.10
CA ALA A 81 8.24 5.30 10.46
C ALA A 81 7.83 3.93 9.91
N GLU A 82 6.53 3.69 9.78
CA GLU A 82 5.99 2.45 9.25
C GLU A 82 5.49 2.56 7.81
N PHE A 83 5.52 3.74 7.20
CA PHE A 83 5.17 3.91 5.79
C PHE A 83 6.13 3.13 4.89
N ARG A 84 5.59 2.36 3.94
CA ARG A 84 6.36 1.50 3.02
C ARG A 84 6.26 1.94 1.58
N GLU A 85 5.05 2.03 1.07
CA GLU A 85 4.83 2.39 -0.33
C GLU A 85 3.45 3.00 -0.54
N GLU A 86 3.34 3.70 -1.66
CA GLU A 86 2.10 4.22 -2.19
C GLU A 86 1.79 3.54 -3.51
N LEU A 87 0.55 3.07 -3.65
CA LEU A 87 0.01 2.59 -4.90
C LEU A 87 -1.02 3.59 -5.42
N ILE A 88 -1.05 3.78 -6.72
CA ILE A 88 -2.00 4.67 -7.40
C ILE A 88 -3.09 3.82 -8.06
N TRP A 89 -4.29 3.90 -7.52
CA TRP A 89 -5.45 3.26 -8.14
C TRP A 89 -6.11 4.19 -9.15
N VAL A 90 -5.96 3.87 -10.44
CA VAL A 90 -6.59 4.63 -11.53
C VAL A 90 -8.03 4.16 -11.69
N LYS A 91 -8.98 5.08 -11.52
CA LYS A 91 -10.42 4.81 -11.65
C LYS A 91 -10.84 4.81 -13.12
N ASN A 92 -11.68 3.85 -13.51
CA ASN A 92 -12.20 3.75 -14.86
C ASN A 92 -13.21 4.85 -15.21
N ASN A 93 -13.94 5.33 -14.21
CA ASN A 93 -14.95 6.36 -14.40
C ASN A 93 -14.34 7.76 -14.50
N SER A 94 -14.87 8.57 -15.40
CA SER A 94 -14.53 9.99 -15.46
C SER A 94 -15.04 10.69 -14.19
N PRO A 95 -14.21 11.49 -13.53
CA PRO A 95 -14.69 12.29 -12.40
C PRO A 95 -15.79 13.24 -12.87
N SER A 96 -16.68 13.59 -11.96
CA SER A 96 -17.77 14.52 -12.26
C SER A 96 -17.24 15.84 -12.83
N GLY A 97 -17.89 16.34 -13.86
CA GLY A 97 -17.52 17.58 -14.52
C GLY A 97 -17.66 18.86 -13.67
N PHE A 98 -18.03 18.74 -12.39
CA PHE A 98 -18.28 19.86 -11.48
C PHE A 98 -17.08 20.82 -11.31
N PHE A 99 -15.86 20.27 -11.38
CA PHE A 99 -14.63 21.06 -11.29
C PHE A 99 -14.00 21.37 -12.65
N LYS A 100 -14.72 21.14 -13.73
CA LYS A 100 -14.23 21.36 -15.08
C LYS A 100 -13.90 22.84 -15.29
N GLY A 101 -12.65 23.09 -15.69
CA GLY A 101 -12.16 24.45 -15.90
C GLY A 101 -11.54 25.16 -14.68
N THR A 102 -11.63 24.58 -13.48
CA THR A 102 -11.03 25.16 -12.25
C THR A 102 -9.79 24.44 -11.79
N LYS A 103 -9.73 23.11 -11.99
CA LYS A 103 -8.58 22.26 -11.67
C LYS A 103 -8.58 20.99 -12.51
N HIS A 104 -7.46 20.27 -12.48
CA HIS A 104 -7.37 18.97 -13.10
C HIS A 104 -8.36 17.98 -12.47
N LEU A 105 -9.03 17.19 -13.33
CA LEU A 105 -9.97 16.18 -12.87
C LEU A 105 -9.20 14.98 -12.30
N LYS A 106 -9.39 14.70 -11.04
CA LYS A 106 -8.72 13.59 -10.34
C LYS A 106 -9.31 12.25 -10.80
N ARG A 107 -8.46 11.36 -11.31
CA ARG A 107 -8.85 10.01 -11.78
C ARG A 107 -8.20 8.89 -10.99
N HIS A 108 -7.66 9.16 -9.84
CA HIS A 108 -6.98 8.16 -9.02
C HIS A 108 -7.28 8.35 -7.53
N GLU A 109 -7.08 7.31 -6.79
CA GLU A 109 -6.93 7.31 -5.34
C GLU A 109 -5.59 6.72 -4.95
N ASN A 110 -5.14 7.07 -3.76
CA ASN A 110 -3.92 6.54 -3.19
C ASN A 110 -4.26 5.34 -2.31
N ILE A 111 -3.46 4.29 -2.39
CA ILE A 111 -3.50 3.16 -1.48
C ILE A 111 -2.15 3.15 -0.77
N LEU A 112 -2.16 3.31 0.54
CA LEU A 112 -0.98 3.43 1.37
C LEU A 112 -0.72 2.15 2.12
N VAL A 113 0.49 1.63 2.02
CA VAL A 113 0.91 0.41 2.71
C VAL A 113 1.83 0.77 3.86
N PHE A 114 1.49 0.29 5.04
CA PHE A 114 2.28 0.45 6.26
C PHE A 114 2.68 -0.92 6.83
N GLY A 115 3.82 -0.97 7.48
CA GLY A 115 4.31 -2.18 8.14
C GLY A 115 5.51 -1.91 9.02
N LYS A 116 5.71 -2.71 10.08
CA LYS A 116 6.72 -2.47 11.11
C LYS A 116 8.16 -2.52 10.57
N ASP A 117 8.43 -3.41 9.64
CA ASP A 117 9.75 -3.60 9.06
C ASP A 117 9.68 -4.01 7.58
N SER A 118 10.84 -4.31 6.97
CA SER A 118 10.93 -4.73 5.57
C SER A 118 10.39 -6.14 5.30
N LYS A 119 9.94 -6.86 6.32
CA LYS A 119 9.48 -8.26 6.23
C LYS A 119 7.96 -8.39 6.23
N ILE A 120 7.23 -7.36 5.82
CA ILE A 120 5.78 -7.48 5.61
C ILE A 120 5.49 -8.58 4.58
N THR A 121 4.38 -9.29 4.79
CA THR A 121 3.94 -10.32 3.86
C THR A 121 3.64 -9.68 2.50
N PHE A 122 4.40 -10.08 1.48
CA PHE A 122 4.23 -9.64 0.11
C PHE A 122 4.18 -10.84 -0.83
N ASN A 123 3.07 -11.00 -1.52
CA ASN A 123 2.87 -12.07 -2.52
C ASN A 123 2.54 -11.44 -3.88
N PRO A 124 3.54 -11.05 -4.68
CA PRO A 124 3.34 -10.34 -5.93
C PRO A 124 2.63 -11.21 -6.97
N GLN A 125 1.53 -10.71 -7.50
CA GLN A 125 0.83 -11.33 -8.63
C GLN A 125 1.53 -10.92 -9.93
N LYS A 126 2.43 -11.76 -10.41
CA LYS A 126 3.16 -11.52 -11.67
C LYS A 126 2.23 -11.69 -12.87
N THR A 127 2.47 -10.91 -13.90
CA THR A 127 1.77 -10.99 -15.20
C THR A 127 2.74 -11.41 -16.29
N GLU A 128 2.22 -11.98 -17.37
CA GLU A 128 3.03 -12.27 -18.55
C GLU A 128 3.53 -10.99 -19.21
N ALA A 129 4.79 -10.98 -19.59
CA ALA A 129 5.37 -9.88 -20.33
C ALA A 129 4.93 -9.92 -21.80
N PRO A 130 4.64 -8.78 -22.43
CA PRO A 130 4.52 -8.72 -23.87
C PRO A 130 5.77 -9.28 -24.55
N ALA A 131 5.60 -10.03 -25.65
CA ALA A 131 6.71 -10.72 -26.33
C ALA A 131 7.86 -9.80 -26.72
N ASN A 132 7.56 -8.54 -27.07
CA ASN A 132 8.55 -7.51 -27.41
C ASN A 132 9.31 -6.96 -26.19
N MET A 133 8.90 -7.28 -24.96
CA MET A 133 9.56 -6.87 -23.71
C MET A 133 10.38 -7.99 -23.06
N ILE A 134 10.36 -9.19 -23.63
CA ILE A 134 11.17 -10.31 -23.13
C ILE A 134 12.62 -10.07 -23.54
N CYS A 135 13.49 -9.93 -22.54
CA CYS A 135 14.89 -9.62 -22.79
C CYS A 135 15.74 -10.90 -22.80
N ASN A 136 16.21 -11.28 -23.99
CA ASN A 136 17.13 -12.43 -24.18
C ASN A 136 18.60 -12.11 -23.84
N ARG A 137 18.87 -11.16 -22.94
CA ARG A 137 20.24 -10.82 -22.52
C ARG A 137 20.84 -11.99 -21.76
N LYS A 138 21.77 -12.68 -22.37
CA LYS A 138 22.42 -13.89 -21.83
C LYS A 138 23.32 -13.65 -20.62
N THR A 139 23.74 -12.42 -20.31
CA THR A 139 24.66 -12.15 -19.20
C THR A 139 24.64 -10.69 -18.76
N PHE A 140 24.34 -10.43 -17.51
CA PHE A 140 24.63 -9.15 -16.83
C PHE A 140 25.81 -9.31 -15.91
N ILE A 141 26.75 -8.39 -15.98
CA ILE A 141 27.84 -8.28 -15.00
C ILE A 141 27.37 -7.24 -13.98
N HIS A 142 26.91 -7.68 -12.82
CA HIS A 142 26.69 -6.79 -11.68
C HIS A 142 28.05 -6.46 -11.08
N LYS A 143 28.43 -5.18 -11.10
CA LYS A 143 29.51 -4.65 -10.30
C LYS A 143 28.94 -4.34 -8.93
N GLU A 144 29.17 -5.19 -7.94
CA GLU A 144 28.86 -4.84 -6.57
C GLU A 144 29.71 -3.61 -6.20
N ARG A 145 29.05 -2.49 -5.94
CA ARG A 145 29.67 -1.35 -5.28
C ARG A 145 29.83 -1.67 -3.80
N ASN A 146 30.83 -2.43 -3.45
CA ASN A 146 31.28 -2.46 -2.09
C ASN A 146 32.01 -1.14 -1.80
N ASN A 147 31.39 -0.27 -1.05
CA ASN A 147 31.92 1.01 -0.60
C ASN A 147 33.00 0.86 0.48
N ILE A 148 33.82 -0.18 0.44
CA ILE A 148 34.98 -0.30 1.33
C ILE A 148 36.12 -0.92 0.52
N ILE A 149 37.06 -0.04 0.15
CA ILE A 149 38.47 -0.33 -0.14
C ILE A 149 38.79 -1.76 -0.66
N GLY A 150 38.93 -1.89 -1.96
CA GLY A 150 39.95 -2.80 -2.52
C GLY A 150 39.52 -4.21 -2.94
N ALA A 151 38.23 -4.56 -3.06
CA ALA A 151 37.86 -5.87 -3.61
C ALA A 151 36.91 -5.73 -4.79
N SER A 152 37.40 -5.86 -6.00
CA SER A 152 36.61 -5.99 -7.23
C SER A 152 36.18 -7.44 -7.41
N GLY A 153 35.11 -7.85 -6.77
CA GLY A 153 34.43 -9.13 -7.04
C GLY A 153 33.37 -8.95 -8.14
N PHE A 154 33.60 -9.53 -9.31
CA PHE A 154 32.57 -9.64 -10.35
C PHE A 154 31.85 -10.96 -10.18
N THR A 155 30.60 -10.94 -9.72
CA THR A 155 29.76 -12.14 -9.75
C THR A 155 28.95 -12.13 -11.03
N ARG A 156 29.14 -13.15 -11.89
CA ARG A 156 28.30 -13.37 -13.07
C ARG A 156 26.97 -13.95 -12.61
N VAL A 157 25.93 -13.14 -12.55
CA VAL A 157 24.56 -13.62 -12.35
C VAL A 157 23.91 -13.85 -13.71
N LYS A 158 23.54 -15.08 -13.99
CA LYS A 158 22.77 -15.43 -15.18
C LYS A 158 21.32 -15.04 -14.93
N ASN A 159 20.93 -13.82 -15.31
CA ASN A 159 19.54 -13.40 -15.30
C ASN A 159 18.84 -13.99 -16.53
N VAL A 160 18.07 -15.05 -16.32
CA VAL A 160 17.14 -15.57 -17.32
C VAL A 160 15.83 -14.82 -17.14
N ASP A 161 15.39 -14.08 -18.14
CA ASP A 161 14.05 -13.46 -18.15
C ASP A 161 13.03 -14.60 -18.23
N ASP A 162 12.25 -14.80 -17.16
CA ASP A 162 11.22 -15.83 -17.05
C ASP A 162 9.94 -15.50 -17.83
N GLY A 163 9.93 -14.37 -18.56
CA GLY A 163 8.77 -13.90 -19.29
C GLY A 163 7.67 -13.29 -18.40
N THR A 164 7.94 -13.12 -17.11
CA THR A 164 6.98 -12.52 -16.19
C THR A 164 7.42 -11.14 -15.71
N ARG A 165 6.47 -10.33 -15.25
CA ARG A 165 6.71 -9.00 -14.69
C ARG A 165 6.04 -8.87 -13.33
N PHE A 166 6.75 -8.23 -12.42
CA PHE A 166 6.19 -7.84 -11.13
C PHE A 166 5.12 -6.76 -11.32
N PRO A 167 4.10 -6.72 -10.45
CA PRO A 167 3.13 -5.63 -10.45
C PRO A 167 3.83 -4.28 -10.25
N THR A 168 3.25 -3.25 -10.83
CA THR A 168 3.72 -1.85 -10.68
C THR A 168 2.89 -1.12 -9.63
N SER A 169 3.40 0.03 -9.16
CA SER A 169 2.68 0.88 -8.20
C SER A 169 1.47 1.60 -8.81
N VAL A 170 1.29 1.57 -10.13
CA VAL A 170 0.09 2.11 -10.80
C VAL A 170 -0.81 0.96 -11.20
N MET A 171 -2.03 0.95 -10.64
CA MET A 171 -2.99 -0.14 -10.75
C MET A 171 -4.17 0.29 -11.62
N HIS A 172 -4.45 -0.50 -12.64
CA HIS A 172 -5.60 -0.34 -13.53
C HIS A 172 -6.49 -1.58 -13.40
N TYR A 173 -7.73 -1.40 -12.98
CA TYR A 173 -8.74 -2.45 -13.00
C TYR A 173 -9.72 -2.19 -14.14
N LYS A 174 -10.02 -3.22 -14.91
CA LYS A 174 -11.00 -3.19 -16.01
C LYS A 174 -12.39 -3.49 -15.47
#